data_6d25b9153b8097f68c996ec54fe33462
#
_entry.id   6d25b9153b8097f68c996ec54fe33462
#
_cell.length_a   1.000
_cell.length_b   1.000
_cell.length_c   1.000
_cell.angle_alpha   90.00
_cell.angle_beta   90.00
_cell.angle_gamma   90.00
#
_symmetry.space_group_name_H-M   'P 1'
#
loop_
_entity.id
_entity.type
_entity.pdbx_description
1 polymer ?
#
loop_
_entity_poly.entity_id
_entity_poly.type
_entity_poly.pdbx_seq_one_letter_code
_entity_poly.pdbx_strand_id
1 'polypeptide(L)'
;GAGRPEATYSIERLIETAAREIGMDPAEFRLKNFIPPFDGVKQPGYQTQVALQYDSGNYEGALKKALKNANYEKLKKERAAARSDGKLMGIGFSTYIEACGIAPSAVVGSLGCRVGLYDAASIRVQPTGKVTIHAGAHSHGQGHETTFAQIVADSFGIGMDDVNVIHGDTENVPFGMGTYGSRSIAVCGSAIMKSVDKVKEKGARIAAHKLECSPKDLEFANGSWTVKGTEKSVGFGDVALTAYVPHDYPENEEPGLDFASFYDPANFVYPFGAHICVVEVDKDTGEVKILRYIAVDDAGNIINPMIVDGQVHGGVAHGIGQALYEGAVYDDSGQLLNGSMMDYCIPRADNMPFFETDHTVTPCPHNPLGVKGIGEAGTIGSTPAVVNAVIDALSDFGVKDLQMPLAPQNVWAAMQKSN
;
A
#
# COMPACT_ATOMS: atom_id res chain seq x y z
N GLY A 1 8.69 1.24 5.80
CA GLY A 1 9.26 0.30 4.81
C GLY A 1 10.02 -0.87 5.43
N ALA A 2 10.58 -0.73 6.64
CA ALA A 2 11.22 -1.80 7.43
C ALA A 2 12.16 -2.71 6.63
N GLY A 3 13.26 -2.16 6.09
CA GLY A 3 14.27 -2.88 5.30
C GLY A 3 14.01 -2.92 3.80
N ARG A 4 12.78 -2.67 3.35
CA ARG A 4 12.45 -2.63 1.92
C ARG A 4 12.98 -1.38 1.22
N PRO A 5 12.95 -0.16 1.82
CA PRO A 5 13.62 1.00 1.25
C PRO A 5 15.11 0.78 1.02
N GLU A 6 15.81 0.16 1.96
CA GLU A 6 17.23 -0.14 1.86
C GLU A 6 17.53 -1.17 0.76
N ALA A 7 16.71 -2.23 0.67
CA ALA A 7 16.84 -3.23 -0.39
C ALA A 7 16.59 -2.63 -1.77
N THR A 8 15.52 -1.84 -1.91
CA THR A 8 15.17 -1.17 -3.17
C THR A 8 16.23 -0.13 -3.52
N TYR A 9 16.74 0.63 -2.55
CA TYR A 9 17.83 1.57 -2.77
C TYR A 9 19.06 0.87 -3.36
N SER A 10 19.51 -0.24 -2.76
CA SER A 10 20.67 -0.96 -3.24
C SER A 10 20.49 -1.47 -4.66
N ILE A 11 19.33 -2.07 -4.97
CA ILE A 11 19.03 -2.59 -6.31
C ILE A 11 18.88 -1.46 -7.33
N GLU A 12 18.13 -0.44 -7.04
CA GLU A 12 17.84 0.64 -7.99
C GLU A 12 19.07 1.53 -8.26
N ARG A 13 19.96 1.70 -7.27
CA ARG A 13 21.26 2.33 -7.48
C ARG A 13 22.15 1.48 -8.40
N LEU A 14 22.15 0.18 -8.21
CA LEU A 14 22.90 -0.74 -9.08
C LEU A 14 22.37 -0.72 -10.51
N ILE A 15 21.06 -0.79 -10.69
CA ILE A 15 20.39 -0.76 -12.00
C ILE A 15 20.67 0.56 -12.73
N GLU A 16 20.58 1.69 -12.02
CA GLU A 16 20.85 3.02 -12.57
C GLU A 16 22.32 3.13 -13.01
N THR A 17 23.25 2.66 -12.17
CA THR A 17 24.68 2.64 -12.50
C THR A 17 24.97 1.75 -13.72
N ALA A 18 24.39 0.55 -13.76
CA ALA A 18 24.56 -0.38 -14.88
C ALA A 18 24.03 0.20 -16.20
N ALA A 19 22.85 0.82 -16.18
CA ALA A 19 22.28 1.48 -17.37
C ALA A 19 23.21 2.57 -17.92
N ARG A 20 23.78 3.39 -17.05
CA ARG A 20 24.74 4.45 -17.42
C ARG A 20 26.05 3.90 -17.98
N GLU A 21 26.64 2.88 -17.32
CA GLU A 21 27.90 2.29 -17.75
C GLU A 21 27.81 1.65 -19.15
N ILE A 22 26.64 1.11 -19.53
CA ILE A 22 26.43 0.54 -20.87
C ILE A 22 25.81 1.54 -21.86
N GLY A 23 25.58 2.79 -21.44
CA GLY A 23 25.01 3.85 -22.31
C GLY A 23 23.55 3.60 -22.70
N MET A 24 22.77 2.89 -21.88
CA MET A 24 21.35 2.61 -22.11
C MET A 24 20.46 3.56 -21.31
N ASP A 25 19.31 3.95 -21.88
CA ASP A 25 18.29 4.70 -21.16
C ASP A 25 17.83 3.91 -19.91
N PRO A 26 17.83 4.51 -18.70
CA PRO A 26 17.49 3.81 -17.47
C PRO A 26 16.08 3.20 -17.45
N ALA A 27 15.11 3.83 -18.11
CA ALA A 27 13.77 3.28 -18.24
C ALA A 27 13.75 2.07 -19.20
N GLU A 28 14.47 2.16 -20.32
CA GLU A 28 14.60 1.04 -21.26
C GLU A 28 15.30 -0.16 -20.60
N PHE A 29 16.35 0.09 -19.81
CA PHE A 29 17.07 -0.97 -19.11
C PHE A 29 16.14 -1.74 -18.16
N ARG A 30 15.28 -1.03 -17.41
CA ARG A 30 14.28 -1.66 -16.53
C ARG A 30 13.25 -2.46 -17.31
N LEU A 31 12.68 -1.89 -18.38
CA LEU A 31 11.70 -2.58 -19.24
C LEU A 31 12.23 -3.90 -19.83
N LYS A 32 13.52 -3.96 -20.19
CA LYS A 32 14.15 -5.18 -20.71
C LYS A 32 14.32 -6.28 -19.66
N ASN A 33 14.35 -5.93 -18.38
CA ASN A 33 14.62 -6.86 -17.29
C ASN A 33 13.40 -7.24 -16.47
N PHE A 34 12.24 -6.65 -16.74
CA PHE A 34 11.03 -6.97 -16.00
C PHE A 34 10.52 -8.38 -16.28
N ILE A 35 9.97 -8.99 -15.23
CA ILE A 35 9.16 -10.20 -15.36
C ILE A 35 7.93 -9.85 -16.22
N PRO A 36 7.60 -10.66 -17.24
CA PRO A 36 6.38 -10.45 -18.02
C PRO A 36 5.11 -10.45 -17.15
N PRO A 37 4.04 -9.76 -17.54
CA PRO A 37 2.80 -9.70 -16.76
C PRO A 37 2.22 -11.10 -16.47
N PHE A 38 1.72 -11.29 -15.25
CA PHE A 38 1.05 -12.51 -14.77
C PHE A 38 -0.05 -12.15 -13.77
N ASP A 39 -1.13 -12.96 -13.72
CA ASP A 39 -2.31 -12.67 -12.89
C ASP A 39 -2.55 -13.65 -11.72
N GLY A 40 -1.76 -14.70 -11.63
CA GLY A 40 -1.91 -15.71 -10.58
C GLY A 40 -3.17 -16.59 -10.69
N VAL A 41 -4.02 -16.35 -11.70
CA VAL A 41 -5.28 -17.08 -11.95
C VAL A 41 -5.20 -17.88 -13.24
N LYS A 42 -5.00 -17.21 -14.37
CA LYS A 42 -4.84 -17.87 -15.69
C LYS A 42 -3.42 -18.34 -15.90
N GLN A 43 -2.47 -17.62 -15.32
CA GLN A 43 -1.07 -17.96 -15.30
C GLN A 43 -0.65 -18.13 -13.84
N PRO A 44 0.17 -19.14 -13.49
CA PRO A 44 0.66 -19.29 -12.12
C PRO A 44 1.46 -18.07 -11.70
N GLY A 45 1.50 -17.80 -10.39
CA GLY A 45 2.36 -16.78 -9.82
C GLY A 45 3.84 -17.03 -10.18
N TYR A 46 4.64 -15.98 -10.19
CA TYR A 46 6.07 -16.09 -10.52
C TYR A 46 6.86 -16.67 -9.35
N GLN A 47 7.47 -17.84 -9.57
CA GLN A 47 8.34 -18.45 -8.57
C GLN A 47 9.71 -17.76 -8.58
N THR A 48 10.11 -17.18 -7.44
CA THR A 48 11.44 -16.62 -7.27
C THR A 48 12.49 -17.72 -7.06
N GLN A 49 13.77 -17.33 -7.06
CA GLN A 49 14.88 -18.27 -6.75
C GLN A 49 14.91 -18.72 -5.28
N VAL A 50 14.19 -18.01 -4.41
CA VAL A 50 13.97 -18.37 -3.00
C VAL A 50 12.55 -18.88 -2.78
N ALA A 51 12.19 -19.24 -1.56
CA ALA A 51 10.89 -19.84 -1.23
C ALA A 51 9.69 -18.86 -1.31
N LEU A 52 9.79 -17.78 -2.09
CA LEU A 52 8.72 -16.80 -2.29
C LEU A 52 8.12 -16.96 -3.69
N GLN A 53 6.80 -16.83 -3.77
CA GLN A 53 6.08 -16.82 -5.04
C GLN A 53 5.30 -15.51 -5.15
N TYR A 54 5.61 -14.68 -6.15
CA TYR A 54 4.85 -13.47 -6.43
C TYR A 54 3.46 -13.84 -6.96
N ASP A 55 2.45 -13.19 -6.41
CA ASP A 55 1.03 -13.52 -6.64
C ASP A 55 0.51 -13.07 -8.01
N SER A 56 0.72 -11.80 -8.33
CA SER A 56 0.32 -11.16 -9.59
C SER A 56 1.19 -9.92 -9.83
N GLY A 57 1.42 -9.56 -11.09
CA GLY A 57 2.26 -8.41 -11.43
C GLY A 57 2.12 -7.93 -12.86
N ASN A 58 2.27 -6.61 -13.05
CA ASN A 58 2.35 -5.94 -14.34
C ASN A 58 3.33 -4.75 -14.24
N TYR A 59 4.59 -5.06 -13.99
CA TYR A 59 5.64 -4.07 -13.73
C TYR A 59 5.90 -3.15 -14.93
N GLU A 60 5.85 -3.72 -16.13
CA GLU A 60 5.95 -2.97 -17.38
C GLU A 60 4.82 -1.95 -17.52
N GLY A 61 3.58 -2.35 -17.16
CA GLY A 61 2.41 -1.48 -17.21
C GLY A 61 2.53 -0.27 -16.28
N ALA A 62 3.01 -0.47 -15.06
CA ALA A 62 3.25 0.60 -14.09
C ALA A 62 4.31 1.60 -14.60
N LEU A 63 5.48 1.10 -15.05
CA LEU A 63 6.53 1.99 -15.57
C LEU A 63 6.09 2.73 -16.84
N LYS A 64 5.44 2.06 -17.80
CA LYS A 64 4.91 2.72 -19.01
C LYS A 64 3.90 3.83 -18.67
N LYS A 65 3.05 3.61 -17.66
CA LYS A 65 2.10 4.62 -17.19
C LYS A 65 2.84 5.80 -16.56
N ALA A 66 3.84 5.56 -15.71
CA ALA A 66 4.68 6.61 -15.11
C ALA A 66 5.41 7.44 -16.19
N LEU A 67 6.00 6.79 -17.20
CA LEU A 67 6.65 7.46 -18.33
C LEU A 67 5.69 8.34 -19.14
N LYS A 68 4.45 7.85 -19.34
CA LYS A 68 3.39 8.61 -20.01
C LYS A 68 3.00 9.84 -19.19
N ASN A 69 2.75 9.68 -17.89
CA ASN A 69 2.36 10.77 -17.00
C ASN A 69 3.48 11.82 -16.88
N ALA A 70 4.73 11.39 -16.85
CA ALA A 70 5.91 12.27 -16.89
C ALA A 70 6.07 13.01 -18.22
N ASN A 71 5.45 12.55 -19.30
CA ASN A 71 5.80 12.93 -20.67
C ASN A 71 7.31 12.79 -20.92
N TYR A 72 7.83 11.58 -20.68
CA TYR A 72 9.26 11.32 -20.52
C TYR A 72 10.11 11.80 -21.69
N GLU A 73 9.64 11.64 -22.95
CA GLU A 73 10.37 12.11 -24.13
C GLU A 73 10.54 13.64 -24.16
N LYS A 74 9.53 14.38 -23.72
CA LYS A 74 9.60 15.83 -23.57
C LYS A 74 10.55 16.19 -22.43
N LEU A 75 10.44 15.49 -21.30
CA LEU A 75 11.26 15.69 -20.11
C LEU A 75 12.77 15.49 -20.40
N LYS A 76 13.14 14.49 -21.21
CA LYS A 76 14.53 14.32 -21.68
C LYS A 76 15.05 15.51 -22.46
N LYS A 77 14.21 16.11 -23.33
CA LYS A 77 14.58 17.32 -24.09
C LYS A 77 14.72 18.54 -23.18
N GLU A 78 13.81 18.70 -22.21
CA GLU A 78 13.88 19.79 -21.23
C GLU A 78 15.14 19.67 -20.37
N ARG A 79 15.50 18.46 -19.92
CA ARG A 79 16.77 18.21 -19.22
C ARG A 79 17.98 18.59 -20.07
N ALA A 80 18.01 18.17 -21.32
CA ALA A 80 19.12 18.49 -22.22
C ALA A 80 19.26 19.99 -22.46
N ALA A 81 18.17 20.71 -22.65
CA ALA A 81 18.15 22.16 -22.80
C ALA A 81 18.63 22.86 -21.53
N ALA A 82 18.10 22.47 -20.37
CA ALA A 82 18.51 23.03 -19.07
C ALA A 82 20.01 22.87 -18.82
N ARG A 83 20.58 21.71 -19.14
CA ARG A 83 22.03 21.47 -19.03
C ARG A 83 22.84 22.33 -19.99
N SER A 84 22.36 22.54 -21.20
CA SER A 84 23.01 23.45 -22.18
C SER A 84 23.02 24.90 -21.69
N ASP A 85 22.02 25.28 -20.86
CA ASP A 85 21.94 26.60 -20.21
C ASP A 85 22.71 26.67 -18.86
N GLY A 86 23.48 25.63 -18.54
CA GLY A 86 24.32 25.55 -17.34
C GLY A 86 23.56 25.20 -16.04
N LYS A 87 22.31 24.70 -16.16
CA LYS A 87 21.52 24.21 -15.03
C LYS A 87 21.76 22.73 -14.80
N LEU A 88 21.79 22.31 -13.54
CA LEU A 88 22.00 20.90 -13.16
C LEU A 88 20.65 20.22 -12.96
N MET A 89 20.00 19.82 -14.05
CA MET A 89 18.73 19.11 -14.02
C MET A 89 18.95 17.60 -14.16
N GLY A 90 18.30 16.82 -13.29
CA GLY A 90 18.38 15.35 -13.29
C GLY A 90 17.02 14.66 -13.24
N ILE A 91 16.99 13.44 -13.79
CA ILE A 91 15.84 12.54 -13.77
C ILE A 91 16.27 11.23 -13.15
N GLY A 92 15.55 10.78 -12.13
CA GLY A 92 15.80 9.51 -11.44
C GLY A 92 14.59 8.61 -11.45
N PHE A 93 14.85 7.33 -11.50
CA PHE A 93 13.84 6.27 -11.50
C PHE A 93 13.97 5.39 -10.26
N SER A 94 12.84 4.85 -9.86
CA SER A 94 12.79 3.70 -8.96
C SER A 94 11.63 2.81 -9.35
N THR A 95 11.88 1.51 -9.38
CA THR A 95 10.84 0.49 -9.54
C THR A 95 10.98 -0.51 -8.41
N TYR A 96 9.88 -0.93 -7.82
CA TYR A 96 9.91 -1.79 -6.65
C TYR A 96 8.79 -2.83 -6.67
N ILE A 97 8.98 -3.87 -5.89
CA ILE A 97 7.96 -4.81 -5.45
C ILE A 97 8.09 -4.96 -3.93
N GLU A 98 6.97 -5.00 -3.23
CA GLU A 98 6.94 -5.21 -1.80
C GLU A 98 6.35 -6.59 -1.48
N ALA A 99 7.01 -7.38 -0.63
CA ALA A 99 6.36 -8.49 0.05
C ALA A 99 5.59 -7.94 1.24
N CYS A 100 4.29 -7.75 1.10
CA CYS A 100 3.42 -7.16 2.12
C CYS A 100 2.41 -8.17 2.69
N GLY A 101 1.58 -7.70 3.62
CA GLY A 101 0.62 -8.58 4.28
C GLY A 101 1.33 -9.62 5.16
N ILE A 102 2.38 -9.25 5.88
CA ILE A 102 3.29 -10.14 6.62
C ILE A 102 2.54 -11.26 7.34
N ALA A 103 2.27 -12.28 6.61
CA ALA A 103 1.60 -13.55 6.78
C ALA A 103 1.77 -14.28 5.43
N PRO A 104 1.82 -15.58 5.29
CA PRO A 104 1.23 -16.57 6.17
C PRO A 104 2.12 -16.95 7.38
N SER A 105 1.47 -17.36 8.46
CA SER A 105 2.17 -17.79 9.69
C SER A 105 3.15 -18.93 9.44
N ALA A 106 2.81 -19.87 8.56
CA ALA A 106 3.67 -21.00 8.21
C ALA A 106 5.00 -20.57 7.57
N VAL A 107 4.98 -19.61 6.64
CA VAL A 107 6.19 -19.12 5.96
C VAL A 107 7.08 -18.39 6.95
N VAL A 108 6.53 -17.44 7.70
CA VAL A 108 7.34 -16.68 8.67
C VAL A 108 7.82 -17.53 9.83
N GLY A 109 7.06 -18.56 10.22
CA GLY A 109 7.49 -19.57 11.20
C GLY A 109 8.72 -20.34 10.72
N SER A 110 8.79 -20.70 9.44
CA SER A 110 9.99 -21.34 8.85
C SER A 110 11.22 -20.44 8.84
N LEU A 111 11.02 -19.11 8.91
CA LEU A 111 12.08 -18.10 9.03
C LEU A 111 12.43 -17.76 10.49
N GLY A 112 11.87 -18.50 11.46
CA GLY A 112 12.20 -18.36 12.88
C GLY A 112 11.24 -17.45 13.67
N CYS A 113 10.16 -16.94 13.08
CA CYS A 113 9.13 -16.21 13.81
C CYS A 113 8.41 -17.15 14.78
N ARG A 114 8.21 -16.70 16.04
CA ARG A 114 7.61 -17.51 17.11
C ARG A 114 6.16 -17.14 17.42
N VAL A 115 5.53 -16.32 16.59
CA VAL A 115 4.13 -15.89 16.72
C VAL A 115 3.38 -16.14 15.43
N GLY A 116 2.07 -16.38 15.52
CA GLY A 116 1.19 -16.38 14.37
C GLY A 116 0.99 -14.96 13.86
N LEU A 117 1.04 -14.76 12.55
CA LEU A 117 0.89 -13.44 11.93
C LEU A 117 -0.47 -13.29 11.22
N TYR A 118 -1.44 -14.13 11.57
CA TYR A 118 -2.83 -13.96 11.17
C TYR A 118 -3.45 -12.70 11.80
N ASP A 119 -4.66 -12.37 11.40
CA ASP A 119 -5.45 -11.32 12.04
C ASP A 119 -6.88 -11.79 12.31
N ALA A 120 -7.60 -11.06 13.12
CA ALA A 120 -8.99 -11.36 13.45
C ALA A 120 -9.86 -10.10 13.35
N ALA A 121 -11.13 -10.33 13.09
CA ALA A 121 -12.15 -9.31 13.20
C ALA A 121 -13.45 -9.93 13.70
N SER A 122 -14.19 -9.21 14.55
CA SER A 122 -15.58 -9.55 14.86
C SER A 122 -16.52 -8.49 14.29
N ILE A 123 -17.70 -8.95 13.88
CA ILE A 123 -18.80 -8.11 13.42
C ILE A 123 -20.00 -8.40 14.28
N ARG A 124 -20.57 -7.37 14.89
CA ARG A 124 -21.82 -7.41 15.62
C ARG A 124 -22.84 -6.54 14.91
N VAL A 125 -23.92 -7.15 14.41
CA VAL A 125 -25.09 -6.45 13.91
C VAL A 125 -26.08 -6.24 15.04
N GLN A 126 -26.48 -5.02 15.29
CA GLN A 126 -27.46 -4.65 16.32
C GLN A 126 -28.89 -4.85 15.82
N PRO A 127 -29.90 -4.95 16.71
CA PRO A 127 -31.32 -5.06 16.32
C PRO A 127 -31.80 -3.91 15.43
N THR A 128 -31.14 -2.77 15.47
CA THR A 128 -31.42 -1.57 14.65
C THR A 128 -30.84 -1.67 13.23
N GLY A 129 -30.10 -2.72 12.89
CA GLY A 129 -29.34 -2.83 11.65
C GLY A 129 -27.97 -2.14 11.68
N LYS A 130 -27.61 -1.41 12.73
CA LYS A 130 -26.27 -0.84 12.90
C LYS A 130 -25.24 -1.92 13.14
N VAL A 131 -24.00 -1.67 12.69
CA VAL A 131 -22.92 -2.66 12.74
C VAL A 131 -21.74 -2.10 13.53
N THR A 132 -21.19 -2.93 14.41
CA THR A 132 -19.91 -2.65 15.08
C THR A 132 -18.87 -3.68 14.62
N ILE A 133 -17.72 -3.19 14.19
CA ILE A 133 -16.54 -4.00 13.82
C ILE A 133 -15.51 -3.84 14.94
N HIS A 134 -14.97 -4.96 15.45
CA HIS A 134 -13.77 -4.95 16.26
C HIS A 134 -12.63 -5.55 15.43
N ALA A 135 -11.62 -4.74 15.12
CA ALA A 135 -10.55 -5.06 14.18
C ALA A 135 -9.22 -5.28 14.88
N GLY A 136 -8.52 -6.34 14.52
CA GLY A 136 -7.18 -6.65 15.03
C GLY A 136 -6.07 -5.73 14.54
N ALA A 137 -6.30 -5.00 13.46
CA ALA A 137 -5.42 -3.91 13.02
C ALA A 137 -5.58 -2.68 13.91
N HIS A 138 -4.53 -1.86 14.00
CA HIS A 138 -4.55 -0.61 14.76
C HIS A 138 -4.23 0.57 13.85
N SER A 139 -5.08 1.60 13.83
CA SER A 139 -4.87 2.80 13.05
C SER A 139 -3.83 3.73 13.68
N HIS A 140 -3.00 4.33 12.81
CA HIS A 140 -2.04 5.38 13.15
C HIS A 140 -2.31 6.65 12.30
N GLY A 141 -3.56 6.80 11.83
CA GLY A 141 -3.96 7.86 10.91
C GLY A 141 -4.12 7.42 9.46
N GLN A 142 -4.01 6.10 9.14
CA GLN A 142 -4.12 5.56 7.78
C GLN A 142 -5.57 5.45 7.27
N GLY A 143 -6.58 5.87 8.04
CA GLY A 143 -7.98 5.86 7.63
C GLY A 143 -8.62 4.46 7.65
N HIS A 144 -8.19 3.56 8.53
CA HIS A 144 -8.79 2.23 8.67
C HIS A 144 -10.26 2.28 9.04
N GLU A 145 -10.67 3.22 9.89
CA GLU A 145 -12.05 3.43 10.29
C GLU A 145 -12.94 3.66 9.06
N THR A 146 -12.48 4.49 8.14
CA THR A 146 -13.19 4.77 6.89
C THR A 146 -13.21 3.57 5.96
N THR A 147 -12.06 2.96 5.69
CA THR A 147 -11.97 1.85 4.72
C THR A 147 -12.68 0.58 5.21
N PHE A 148 -12.58 0.24 6.49
CA PHE A 148 -13.28 -0.91 7.05
C PHE A 148 -14.79 -0.67 7.12
N ALA A 149 -15.23 0.55 7.48
CA ALA A 149 -16.64 0.92 7.42
C ALA A 149 -17.17 0.82 5.98
N GLN A 150 -16.43 1.30 4.98
CA GLN A 150 -16.80 1.23 3.57
C GLN A 150 -16.97 -0.23 3.10
N ILE A 151 -16.02 -1.12 3.41
CA ILE A 151 -16.11 -2.54 3.05
C ILE A 151 -17.40 -3.17 3.61
N VAL A 152 -17.74 -2.90 4.86
CA VAL A 152 -18.91 -3.49 5.52
C VAL A 152 -20.21 -2.84 5.04
N ALA A 153 -20.21 -1.51 4.89
CA ALA A 153 -21.36 -0.76 4.37
C ALA A 153 -21.73 -1.23 2.95
N ASP A 154 -20.76 -1.33 2.04
CA ASP A 154 -20.95 -1.83 0.68
C ASP A 154 -21.43 -3.30 0.69
N SER A 155 -20.84 -4.12 1.60
CA SER A 155 -21.19 -5.53 1.70
C SER A 155 -22.61 -5.79 2.17
N PHE A 156 -23.13 -4.95 3.06
CA PHE A 156 -24.48 -5.10 3.62
C PHE A 156 -25.51 -4.15 2.96
N GLY A 157 -25.08 -3.22 2.10
CA GLY A 157 -25.97 -2.23 1.47
C GLY A 157 -26.57 -1.25 2.47
N ILE A 158 -25.78 -0.81 3.47
CA ILE A 158 -26.16 0.15 4.52
C ILE A 158 -25.33 1.43 4.43
N GLY A 159 -25.69 2.46 5.17
CA GLY A 159 -24.89 3.69 5.23
C GLY A 159 -23.58 3.50 5.99
N MET A 160 -22.52 4.24 5.62
CA MET A 160 -21.26 4.25 6.37
C MET A 160 -21.46 4.73 7.81
N ASP A 161 -22.37 5.66 8.04
CA ASP A 161 -22.72 6.18 9.38
C ASP A 161 -23.40 5.13 10.29
N ASP A 162 -23.82 4.00 9.73
CA ASP A 162 -24.38 2.87 10.47
C ASP A 162 -23.30 1.85 10.87
N VAL A 163 -22.04 2.09 10.48
CA VAL A 163 -20.91 1.20 10.80
C VAL A 163 -19.93 1.88 11.75
N ASN A 164 -19.74 1.31 12.92
CA ASN A 164 -18.75 1.73 13.90
C ASN A 164 -17.54 0.81 13.87
N VAL A 165 -16.32 1.36 13.80
CA VAL A 165 -15.07 0.60 13.79
C VAL A 165 -14.30 0.85 15.08
N ILE A 166 -14.01 -0.22 15.79
CA ILE A 166 -13.23 -0.23 17.03
C ILE A 166 -11.93 -1.00 16.78
N HIS A 167 -10.82 -0.40 17.11
CA HIS A 167 -9.49 -1.01 17.04
C HIS A 167 -8.64 -0.60 18.24
N GLY A 168 -7.51 -1.29 18.45
CA GLY A 168 -6.61 -1.00 19.58
C GLY A 168 -7.19 -1.37 20.96
N ASP A 169 -8.30 -2.07 21.01
CA ASP A 169 -8.97 -2.55 22.21
C ASP A 169 -8.68 -4.05 22.39
N THR A 170 -7.67 -4.34 23.21
CA THR A 170 -7.23 -5.72 23.46
C THR A 170 -8.21 -6.53 24.32
N GLU A 171 -9.22 -5.90 24.91
CA GLU A 171 -10.25 -6.59 25.69
C GLU A 171 -11.35 -7.16 24.78
N ASN A 172 -11.76 -6.40 23.75
CA ASN A 172 -12.88 -6.75 22.89
C ASN A 172 -12.46 -7.30 21.52
N VAL A 173 -11.23 -7.09 21.10
CA VAL A 173 -10.71 -7.65 19.84
C VAL A 173 -10.23 -9.08 20.07
N PRO A 174 -10.71 -10.07 19.30
CA PRO A 174 -10.38 -11.48 19.52
C PRO A 174 -8.88 -11.78 19.45
N PHE A 175 -8.18 -11.12 18.53
CA PHE A 175 -6.73 -11.19 18.31
C PHE A 175 -6.30 -10.11 17.32
N GLY A 176 -5.10 -9.58 17.44
CA GLY A 176 -4.55 -8.65 16.47
C GLY A 176 -3.04 -8.49 16.61
N MET A 177 -2.36 -8.35 15.46
CA MET A 177 -0.94 -8.04 15.40
C MET A 177 -0.69 -6.57 15.11
N GLY A 178 -1.73 -5.76 15.01
CA GLY A 178 -1.63 -4.33 14.70
C GLY A 178 -1.31 -4.06 13.23
N THR A 179 -0.70 -2.89 12.98
CA THR A 179 -0.46 -2.38 11.62
C THR A 179 1.03 -2.16 11.38
N TYR A 180 1.59 -2.90 10.44
CA TYR A 180 2.97 -2.81 9.92
C TYR A 180 3.09 -3.67 8.67
N GLY A 181 4.13 -3.48 7.85
CA GLY A 181 4.35 -4.31 6.65
C GLY A 181 3.20 -4.26 5.65
N SER A 182 2.47 -3.15 5.56
CA SER A 182 1.33 -2.92 4.66
C SER A 182 0.24 -4.00 4.75
N ARG A 183 0.01 -4.60 5.95
CA ARG A 183 -0.80 -5.81 6.13
C ARG A 183 -2.29 -5.59 6.38
N SER A 184 -2.69 -4.42 6.89
CA SER A 184 -4.02 -4.24 7.52
C SER A 184 -5.17 -4.53 6.57
N ILE A 185 -5.15 -4.00 5.34
CA ILE A 185 -6.26 -4.22 4.40
C ILE A 185 -6.29 -5.67 3.88
N ALA A 186 -5.12 -6.27 3.62
CA ALA A 186 -5.03 -7.61 3.05
C ALA A 186 -5.37 -8.70 4.08
N VAL A 187 -4.96 -8.54 5.34
CA VAL A 187 -5.13 -9.57 6.37
C VAL A 187 -6.36 -9.29 7.24
N CYS A 188 -6.43 -8.11 7.90
CA CYS A 188 -7.57 -7.76 8.74
C CYS A 188 -8.84 -7.51 7.89
N GLY A 189 -8.73 -6.83 6.74
CA GLY A 189 -9.84 -6.65 5.81
C GLY A 189 -10.43 -8.00 5.34
N SER A 190 -9.59 -9.00 5.12
CA SER A 190 -10.05 -10.37 4.79
C SER A 190 -10.72 -11.07 5.97
N ALA A 191 -10.25 -10.84 7.21
CA ALA A 191 -10.93 -11.33 8.40
C ALA A 191 -12.33 -10.70 8.56
N ILE A 192 -12.44 -9.39 8.27
CA ILE A 192 -13.73 -8.69 8.23
C ILE A 192 -14.66 -9.35 7.20
N MET A 193 -14.18 -9.59 5.97
CA MET A 193 -15.00 -10.23 4.93
C MET A 193 -15.49 -11.62 5.34
N LYS A 194 -14.63 -12.43 5.98
CA LYS A 194 -15.07 -13.74 6.52
C LYS A 194 -16.17 -13.61 7.57
N SER A 195 -16.15 -12.55 8.37
CA SER A 195 -17.22 -12.27 9.34
C SER A 195 -18.48 -11.76 8.66
N VAL A 196 -18.35 -10.92 7.62
CA VAL A 196 -19.47 -10.50 6.75
C VAL A 196 -20.17 -11.70 6.13
N ASP A 197 -19.42 -12.66 5.59
CA ASP A 197 -19.99 -13.85 4.97
C ASP A 197 -20.80 -14.69 5.97
N LYS A 198 -20.30 -14.88 7.20
CA LYS A 198 -21.05 -15.56 8.28
C LYS A 198 -22.36 -14.85 8.64
N VAL A 199 -22.33 -13.50 8.71
CA VAL A 199 -23.55 -12.71 8.93
C VAL A 199 -24.53 -12.91 7.78
N LYS A 200 -24.08 -12.84 6.53
CA LYS A 200 -24.92 -13.08 5.34
C LYS A 200 -25.50 -14.48 5.29
N GLU A 201 -24.71 -15.50 5.61
CA GLU A 201 -25.16 -16.89 5.65
C GLU A 201 -26.26 -17.10 6.68
N LYS A 202 -26.08 -16.60 7.91
CA LYS A 202 -27.13 -16.69 8.93
C LYS A 202 -28.32 -15.82 8.57
N GLY A 203 -28.09 -14.62 8.07
CA GLY A 203 -29.15 -13.73 7.57
C GLY A 203 -29.98 -14.38 6.46
N ALA A 204 -29.35 -15.12 5.57
CA ALA A 204 -30.05 -15.87 4.52
C ALA A 204 -30.98 -16.96 5.11
N ARG A 205 -30.58 -17.66 6.19
CA ARG A 205 -31.46 -18.64 6.83
C ARG A 205 -32.66 -17.99 7.50
N ILE A 206 -32.45 -16.86 8.17
CA ILE A 206 -33.55 -16.08 8.78
C ILE A 206 -34.49 -15.53 7.68
N ALA A 207 -33.91 -14.96 6.62
CA ALA A 207 -34.69 -14.42 5.48
C ALA A 207 -35.48 -15.52 4.78
N ALA A 208 -34.91 -16.68 4.57
CA ALA A 208 -35.58 -17.84 3.96
C ALA A 208 -36.77 -18.31 4.79
N HIS A 209 -36.65 -18.36 6.10
CA HIS A 209 -37.78 -18.69 6.99
C HIS A 209 -38.92 -17.67 6.82
N LYS A 210 -38.61 -16.37 6.84
CA LYS A 210 -39.62 -15.29 6.65
C LYS A 210 -40.28 -15.31 5.28
N LEU A 211 -39.56 -15.71 4.24
CA LEU A 211 -40.03 -15.74 2.86
C LEU A 211 -40.60 -17.11 2.43
N GLU A 212 -40.62 -18.09 3.34
CA GLU A 212 -41.07 -19.46 3.10
C GLU A 212 -40.40 -20.12 1.88
N CYS A 213 -39.05 -20.01 1.82
CA CYS A 213 -38.23 -20.53 0.71
C CYS A 213 -36.95 -21.20 1.22
N SER A 214 -36.17 -21.81 0.32
CA SER A 214 -34.84 -22.30 0.66
C SER A 214 -33.79 -21.18 0.70
N PRO A 215 -32.82 -21.17 1.63
CA PRO A 215 -31.72 -20.22 1.59
C PRO A 215 -30.94 -20.18 0.26
N LYS A 216 -30.92 -21.29 -0.49
CA LYS A 216 -30.27 -21.38 -1.81
C LYS A 216 -31.02 -20.63 -2.92
N ASP A 217 -32.28 -20.38 -2.70
CA ASP A 217 -33.14 -19.64 -3.65
C ASP A 217 -33.03 -18.12 -3.45
N LEU A 218 -32.28 -17.68 -2.43
CA LEU A 218 -32.07 -16.26 -2.14
C LEU A 218 -30.82 -15.72 -2.84
N GLU A 219 -30.90 -14.46 -3.21
CA GLU A 219 -29.79 -13.61 -3.61
C GLU A 219 -29.74 -12.39 -2.69
N PHE A 220 -28.54 -12.05 -2.23
CA PHE A 220 -28.35 -10.83 -1.43
C PHE A 220 -27.77 -9.72 -2.29
N ALA A 221 -28.51 -8.67 -2.47
CA ALA A 221 -28.08 -7.46 -3.19
C ALA A 221 -28.77 -6.22 -2.63
N ASN A 222 -28.08 -5.07 -2.68
CA ASN A 222 -28.62 -3.77 -2.27
C ASN A 222 -29.29 -3.80 -0.88
N GLY A 223 -28.68 -4.48 0.09
CA GLY A 223 -29.19 -4.54 1.46
C GLY A 223 -30.41 -5.43 1.68
N SER A 224 -30.72 -6.34 0.75
CA SER A 224 -31.91 -7.20 0.86
C SER A 224 -31.63 -8.62 0.35
N TRP A 225 -32.26 -9.61 0.98
CA TRP A 225 -32.38 -10.96 0.45
C TRP A 225 -33.64 -11.06 -0.40
N THR A 226 -33.51 -11.43 -1.65
CA THR A 226 -34.60 -11.54 -2.62
C THR A 226 -34.70 -12.97 -3.13
N VAL A 227 -35.90 -13.49 -3.23
CA VAL A 227 -36.15 -14.81 -3.85
C VAL A 227 -35.93 -14.70 -5.36
N LYS A 228 -34.98 -15.48 -5.89
CA LYS A 228 -34.57 -15.46 -7.30
C LYS A 228 -35.76 -15.57 -8.24
N GLY A 229 -35.85 -14.69 -9.21
CA GLY A 229 -36.92 -14.65 -10.19
C GLY A 229 -38.28 -14.11 -9.70
N THR A 230 -38.30 -13.47 -8.51
CA THR A 230 -39.51 -12.83 -7.93
C THR A 230 -39.18 -11.46 -7.37
N GLU A 231 -40.21 -10.73 -6.92
CA GLU A 231 -40.06 -9.46 -6.18
C GLU A 231 -40.13 -9.65 -4.65
N LYS A 232 -40.26 -10.91 -4.16
CA LYS A 232 -40.31 -11.19 -2.73
C LYS A 232 -38.95 -10.97 -2.11
N SER A 233 -38.85 -10.03 -1.17
CA SER A 233 -37.58 -9.68 -0.51
C SER A 233 -37.80 -9.32 0.97
N VAL A 234 -36.71 -9.41 1.74
CA VAL A 234 -36.64 -8.91 3.11
C VAL A 234 -35.34 -8.14 3.30
N GLY A 235 -35.41 -6.98 3.91
CA GLY A 235 -34.29 -6.07 4.12
C GLY A 235 -33.34 -6.53 5.23
N PHE A 236 -32.09 -6.05 5.16
CA PHE A 236 -31.06 -6.31 6.17
C PHE A 236 -31.52 -5.91 7.58
N GLY A 237 -32.14 -4.74 7.75
CA GLY A 237 -32.65 -4.25 9.03
C GLY A 237 -33.73 -5.14 9.63
N ASP A 238 -34.66 -5.65 8.80
CA ASP A 238 -35.71 -6.56 9.25
C ASP A 238 -35.15 -7.91 9.72
N VAL A 239 -34.16 -8.43 9.00
CA VAL A 239 -33.44 -9.65 9.39
C VAL A 239 -32.65 -9.43 10.67
N ALA A 240 -31.99 -8.27 10.82
CA ALA A 240 -31.28 -7.89 12.04
C ALA A 240 -32.23 -7.83 13.25
N LEU A 241 -33.39 -7.16 13.11
CA LEU A 241 -34.40 -7.14 14.18
C LEU A 241 -34.90 -8.54 14.52
N THR A 242 -35.23 -9.35 13.51
CA THR A 242 -35.72 -10.73 13.70
C THR A 242 -34.72 -11.60 14.45
N ALA A 243 -33.42 -11.41 14.20
CA ALA A 243 -32.37 -12.16 14.88
C ALA A 243 -32.35 -11.94 16.41
N TYR A 244 -32.87 -10.82 16.91
CA TYR A 244 -32.93 -10.48 18.34
C TYR A 244 -34.35 -10.57 18.92
N VAL A 245 -35.37 -10.71 18.09
CA VAL A 245 -36.77 -10.88 18.50
C VAL A 245 -37.30 -12.16 17.87
N PRO A 246 -36.87 -13.34 18.35
CA PRO A 246 -37.07 -14.62 17.68
C PRO A 246 -38.47 -15.22 17.99
N HIS A 247 -39.56 -14.47 17.76
CA HIS A 247 -40.93 -14.96 17.99
C HIS A 247 -41.38 -15.93 16.89
N ASP A 248 -40.92 -15.69 15.66
CA ASP A 248 -41.06 -16.55 14.48
C ASP A 248 -39.67 -16.69 13.87
N TYR A 249 -38.99 -17.82 14.18
CA TYR A 249 -37.57 -17.97 13.95
C TYR A 249 -37.20 -19.38 13.51
N PRO A 250 -36.17 -19.56 12.65
CA PRO A 250 -35.77 -20.88 12.21
C PRO A 250 -35.43 -21.81 13.37
N GLU A 251 -35.91 -23.06 13.31
CA GLU A 251 -35.53 -24.09 14.26
C GLU A 251 -33.99 -24.32 14.26
N ASN A 252 -33.41 -24.49 15.43
CA ASN A 252 -31.96 -24.74 15.65
C ASN A 252 -31.03 -23.57 15.33
N GLU A 253 -31.53 -22.35 15.10
CA GLU A 253 -30.71 -21.15 15.02
C GLU A 253 -30.68 -20.40 16.37
N GLU A 254 -29.50 -20.02 16.82
CA GLU A 254 -29.35 -19.18 18.00
C GLU A 254 -29.76 -17.71 17.69
N PRO A 255 -30.34 -16.96 18.64
CA PRO A 255 -30.54 -15.53 18.46
C PRO A 255 -29.23 -14.77 18.25
N GLY A 256 -29.32 -13.54 17.65
CA GLY A 256 -28.20 -12.65 17.43
C GLY A 256 -27.47 -12.82 16.09
N LEU A 257 -26.72 -11.78 15.73
CA LEU A 257 -25.86 -11.73 14.55
C LEU A 257 -24.48 -11.17 14.95
N ASP A 258 -23.73 -11.99 15.68
CA ASP A 258 -22.42 -11.66 16.21
C ASP A 258 -21.41 -12.75 15.82
N PHE A 259 -20.39 -12.41 15.03
CA PHE A 259 -19.44 -13.37 14.49
C PHE A 259 -18.01 -12.86 14.54
N ALA A 260 -17.10 -13.72 14.99
CA ALA A 260 -15.67 -13.52 14.89
C ALA A 260 -15.06 -14.45 13.82
N SER A 261 -14.05 -13.94 13.13
CA SER A 261 -13.28 -14.71 12.16
C SER A 261 -11.80 -14.41 12.27
N PHE A 262 -11.01 -15.43 11.94
CA PHE A 262 -9.56 -15.38 11.87
C PHE A 262 -9.12 -15.63 10.43
N TYR A 263 -8.12 -14.89 9.97
CA TYR A 263 -7.59 -15.03 8.62
C TYR A 263 -6.08 -15.11 8.64
N ASP A 264 -5.56 -16.25 8.24
CA ASP A 264 -4.14 -16.48 7.93
C ASP A 264 -4.05 -16.72 6.41
N PRO A 265 -3.43 -15.81 5.64
CA PRO A 265 -3.41 -15.94 4.18
C PRO A 265 -2.53 -17.10 3.71
N ALA A 266 -2.81 -17.60 2.51
CA ALA A 266 -2.02 -18.67 1.89
C ALA A 266 -0.65 -18.19 1.38
N ASN A 267 -0.49 -16.91 1.10
CA ASN A 267 0.73 -16.28 0.57
C ASN A 267 0.81 -14.81 1.00
N PHE A 268 1.97 -14.20 0.86
CA PHE A 268 2.13 -12.74 0.87
C PHE A 268 1.35 -12.12 -0.29
N VAL A 269 1.06 -10.83 -0.20
CA VAL A 269 0.58 -10.01 -1.31
C VAL A 269 1.71 -9.10 -1.79
N TYR A 270 1.72 -8.76 -3.08
CA TYR A 270 2.84 -8.10 -3.71
C TYR A 270 2.40 -6.83 -4.46
N PRO A 271 2.22 -5.69 -3.76
CA PRO A 271 2.12 -4.39 -4.40
C PRO A 271 3.45 -4.04 -5.08
N PHE A 272 3.39 -3.18 -6.08
CA PHE A 272 4.55 -2.73 -6.85
C PHE A 272 4.31 -1.34 -7.41
N GLY A 273 5.38 -0.67 -7.85
CA GLY A 273 5.23 0.66 -8.41
C GLY A 273 6.44 1.11 -9.22
N ALA A 274 6.27 2.27 -9.84
CA ALA A 274 7.30 2.98 -10.58
C ALA A 274 7.24 4.47 -10.24
N HIS A 275 8.32 5.01 -9.72
CA HIS A 275 8.48 6.40 -9.34
C HIS A 275 9.48 7.10 -10.24
N ILE A 276 9.21 8.36 -10.57
CA ILE A 276 10.10 9.24 -11.34
C ILE A 276 10.24 10.54 -10.58
N CYS A 277 11.48 10.90 -10.26
CA CYS A 277 11.82 12.16 -9.62
C CYS A 277 12.59 13.06 -10.60
N VAL A 278 12.26 14.34 -10.61
CA VAL A 278 12.95 15.36 -11.40
C VAL A 278 13.47 16.43 -10.45
N VAL A 279 14.77 16.68 -10.49
CA VAL A 279 15.42 17.67 -9.63
C VAL A 279 16.18 18.70 -10.44
N GLU A 280 16.38 19.88 -9.81
CA GLU A 280 17.39 20.87 -10.17
C GLU A 280 18.33 21.05 -8.97
N VAL A 281 19.63 21.01 -9.20
CA VAL A 281 20.64 21.25 -8.16
C VAL A 281 21.24 22.62 -8.39
N ASP A 282 21.29 23.43 -7.36
CA ASP A 282 21.98 24.72 -7.37
C ASP A 282 23.50 24.48 -7.28
N LYS A 283 24.24 24.93 -8.30
CA LYS A 283 25.69 24.69 -8.41
C LYS A 283 26.53 25.47 -7.40
N ASP A 284 26.00 26.58 -6.88
CA ASP A 284 26.73 27.47 -6.00
C ASP A 284 26.52 27.08 -4.53
N THR A 285 25.37 26.48 -4.20
CA THR A 285 24.99 26.10 -2.83
C THR A 285 24.91 24.58 -2.61
N GLY A 286 24.68 23.79 -3.65
CA GLY A 286 24.38 22.36 -3.56
C GLY A 286 22.94 22.06 -3.16
N GLU A 287 22.07 23.07 -3.08
CA GLU A 287 20.66 22.87 -2.73
C GLU A 287 19.95 22.05 -3.82
N VAL A 288 19.17 21.05 -3.41
CA VAL A 288 18.39 20.19 -4.28
C VAL A 288 16.93 20.62 -4.23
N LYS A 289 16.39 21.02 -5.38
CA LYS A 289 14.97 21.32 -5.54
C LYS A 289 14.30 20.23 -6.35
N ILE A 290 13.27 19.60 -5.79
CA ILE A 290 12.42 18.66 -6.54
C ILE A 290 11.44 19.46 -7.39
N LEU A 291 11.55 19.34 -8.72
CA LEU A 291 10.69 20.04 -9.68
C LEU A 291 9.38 19.29 -9.92
N ARG A 292 9.44 17.95 -10.02
CA ARG A 292 8.30 17.06 -10.20
C ARG A 292 8.57 15.73 -9.50
N TYR A 293 7.50 15.14 -9.01
CA TYR A 293 7.54 13.78 -8.47
C TYR A 293 6.31 13.01 -8.96
N ILE A 294 6.53 11.94 -9.72
CA ILE A 294 5.48 11.09 -10.29
C ILE A 294 5.56 9.71 -9.64
N ALA A 295 4.44 9.23 -9.10
CA ALA A 295 4.33 7.90 -8.50
C ALA A 295 3.16 7.15 -9.15
N VAL A 296 3.42 5.95 -9.66
CA VAL A 296 2.40 5.04 -10.17
C VAL A 296 2.53 3.73 -9.43
N ASP A 297 1.57 3.44 -8.56
CA ASP A 297 1.58 2.29 -7.68
C ASP A 297 0.43 1.32 -7.99
N ASP A 298 0.62 0.04 -7.70
CA ASP A 298 -0.40 -0.99 -7.82
C ASP A 298 -0.68 -1.62 -6.46
N ALA A 299 -1.84 -1.33 -5.91
CA ALA A 299 -2.34 -1.86 -4.65
C ALA A 299 -3.46 -2.90 -4.84
N GLY A 300 -3.53 -3.54 -6.02
CA GLY A 300 -4.65 -4.39 -6.39
C GLY A 300 -5.94 -3.58 -6.48
N ASN A 301 -7.05 -4.13 -5.99
CA ASN A 301 -8.30 -3.39 -5.91
C ASN A 301 -8.19 -2.24 -4.89
N ILE A 302 -8.62 -1.05 -5.30
CA ILE A 302 -8.58 0.15 -4.45
C ILE A 302 -9.93 0.30 -3.75
N ILE A 303 -9.92 0.31 -2.42
CA ILE A 303 -11.14 0.50 -1.62
C ILE A 303 -11.50 1.98 -1.55
N ASN A 304 -10.52 2.84 -1.27
CA ASN A 304 -10.72 4.29 -1.19
C ASN A 304 -9.56 5.04 -1.85
N PRO A 305 -9.79 5.64 -3.03
CA PRO A 305 -8.72 6.33 -3.77
C PRO A 305 -8.07 7.47 -2.99
N MET A 306 -8.84 8.29 -2.28
CA MET A 306 -8.32 9.42 -1.52
C MET A 306 -7.37 8.97 -0.39
N ILE A 307 -7.70 7.86 0.28
CA ILE A 307 -6.83 7.28 1.32
C ILE A 307 -5.58 6.68 0.70
N VAL A 308 -5.69 6.02 -0.44
CA VAL A 308 -4.52 5.49 -1.18
C VAL A 308 -3.56 6.62 -1.56
N ASP A 309 -4.07 7.71 -2.15
CA ASP A 309 -3.25 8.88 -2.47
C ASP A 309 -2.58 9.47 -1.23
N GLY A 310 -3.31 9.60 -0.13
CA GLY A 310 -2.77 10.08 1.14
C GLY A 310 -1.64 9.21 1.68
N GLN A 311 -1.74 7.88 1.55
CA GLN A 311 -0.68 6.95 1.94
C GLN A 311 0.56 7.09 1.04
N VAL A 312 0.38 7.21 -0.27
CA VAL A 312 1.48 7.43 -1.21
C VAL A 312 2.18 8.75 -0.92
N HIS A 313 1.44 9.86 -0.75
CA HIS A 313 1.99 11.16 -0.40
C HIS A 313 2.83 11.11 0.88
N GLY A 314 2.29 10.51 1.94
CA GLY A 314 3.00 10.37 3.22
C GLY A 314 4.26 9.53 3.10
N GLY A 315 4.18 8.40 2.40
CA GLY A 315 5.33 7.52 2.15
C GLY A 315 6.42 8.20 1.31
N VAL A 316 6.03 8.91 0.24
CA VAL A 316 6.97 9.66 -0.60
C VAL A 316 7.68 10.75 0.20
N ALA A 317 6.96 11.48 1.06
CA ALA A 317 7.56 12.50 1.93
C ALA A 317 8.60 11.91 2.89
N HIS A 318 8.36 10.71 3.43
CA HIS A 318 9.34 9.98 4.24
C HIS A 318 10.64 9.69 3.48
N GLY A 319 10.53 9.15 2.26
CA GLY A 319 11.73 8.82 1.49
C GLY A 319 12.49 10.06 0.99
N ILE A 320 11.80 11.16 0.67
CA ILE A 320 12.43 12.46 0.41
C ILE A 320 13.16 12.94 1.66
N GLY A 321 12.54 12.82 2.84
CA GLY A 321 13.15 13.16 4.12
C GLY A 321 14.46 12.42 4.32
N GLN A 322 14.48 11.11 4.15
CA GLN A 322 15.67 10.28 4.26
C GLN A 322 16.73 10.66 3.21
N ALA A 323 16.32 10.90 1.98
CA ALA A 323 17.26 11.19 0.90
C ALA A 323 17.98 12.52 1.05
N LEU A 324 17.26 13.58 1.48
CA LEU A 324 17.75 14.96 1.40
C LEU A 324 18.03 15.62 2.76
N TYR A 325 17.31 15.23 3.83
CA TYR A 325 17.26 16.06 5.04
C TYR A 325 17.66 15.32 6.32
N GLU A 326 17.11 14.13 6.53
CA GLU A 326 17.16 13.44 7.81
C GLU A 326 18.46 12.65 8.00
N GLY A 327 19.15 12.88 9.10
CA GLY A 327 20.37 12.15 9.44
C GLY A 327 20.60 12.14 10.94
N ALA A 328 20.75 10.97 11.53
CA ALA A 328 21.16 10.82 12.92
C ALA A 328 22.69 10.92 12.99
N VAL A 329 23.20 11.87 13.78
CA VAL A 329 24.63 12.13 13.94
C VAL A 329 25.07 11.72 15.33
N TYR A 330 26.07 10.85 15.40
CA TYR A 330 26.67 10.36 16.64
C TYR A 330 28.12 10.79 16.75
N ASP A 331 28.58 11.05 17.98
CA ASP A 331 29.99 11.22 18.26
C ASP A 331 30.72 9.87 18.39
N ASP A 332 32.05 9.92 18.59
CA ASP A 332 32.88 8.73 18.71
C ASP A 332 32.55 7.87 19.95
N SER A 333 31.82 8.41 20.93
CA SER A 333 31.35 7.68 22.11
C SER A 333 29.98 7.03 21.92
N GLY A 334 29.33 7.28 20.76
CA GLY A 334 27.97 6.80 20.46
C GLY A 334 26.85 7.69 21.00
N GLN A 335 27.19 8.92 21.46
CA GLN A 335 26.19 9.90 21.87
C GLN A 335 25.52 10.54 20.66
N LEU A 336 24.18 10.50 20.61
CA LEU A 336 23.41 11.21 19.59
C LEU A 336 23.54 12.72 19.79
N LEU A 337 24.03 13.43 18.76
CA LEU A 337 24.29 14.87 18.80
C LEU A 337 23.09 15.73 18.40
N ASN A 338 22.22 15.20 17.53
CA ASN A 338 21.07 15.93 16.97
C ASN A 338 19.73 15.28 17.37
N GLY A 339 19.56 14.97 18.65
CA GLY A 339 18.38 14.31 19.20
C GLY A 339 17.19 15.23 19.50
N SER A 340 17.22 16.48 19.07
CA SER A 340 16.13 17.44 19.29
C SER A 340 15.56 17.97 17.97
N MET A 341 14.32 18.48 18.00
CA MET A 341 13.68 19.10 16.83
C MET A 341 14.39 20.39 16.36
N MET A 342 15.34 20.91 17.11
CA MET A 342 16.18 22.05 16.71
C MET A 342 17.32 21.61 15.80
N ASP A 343 17.81 20.40 15.97
CA ASP A 343 19.03 19.91 15.32
C ASP A 343 18.73 18.82 14.27
N TYR A 344 17.63 18.09 14.44
CA TYR A 344 17.18 17.07 13.50
C TYR A 344 16.32 17.70 12.40
N CYS A 345 16.74 17.57 11.15
CA CYS A 345 16.12 18.22 10.01
C CYS A 345 14.95 17.39 9.45
N ILE A 346 13.73 17.65 9.93
CA ILE A 346 12.51 17.06 9.35
C ILE A 346 12.07 17.90 8.13
N PRO A 347 11.69 17.26 7.00
CA PRO A 347 11.17 17.99 5.86
C PRO A 347 9.85 18.69 6.19
N ARG A 348 9.63 19.85 5.57
CA ARG A 348 8.44 20.68 5.72
C ARG A 348 7.60 20.65 4.45
N ALA A 349 6.36 21.08 4.53
CA ALA A 349 5.46 21.11 3.39
C ALA A 349 5.99 21.94 2.21
N ASP A 350 6.70 23.02 2.48
CA ASP A 350 7.34 23.89 1.46
C ASP A 350 8.57 23.26 0.79
N ASN A 351 9.13 22.20 1.37
CA ASN A 351 10.20 21.41 0.74
C ASN A 351 9.65 20.36 -0.25
N MET A 352 8.34 20.12 -0.25
CA MET A 352 7.72 19.08 -1.09
C MET A 352 7.15 19.67 -2.37
N PRO A 353 7.31 18.98 -3.51
CA PRO A 353 6.59 19.33 -4.72
C PRO A 353 5.11 18.93 -4.58
N PHE A 354 4.29 19.35 -5.53
CA PHE A 354 3.00 18.70 -5.74
C PHE A 354 3.24 17.29 -6.30
N PHE A 355 2.73 16.26 -5.63
CA PHE A 355 2.89 14.88 -6.06
C PHE A 355 1.88 14.53 -7.16
N GLU A 356 2.38 13.92 -8.23
CA GLU A 356 1.59 13.42 -9.34
C GLU A 356 1.37 11.92 -9.15
N THR A 357 0.32 11.56 -8.40
CA THR A 357 -0.01 10.16 -8.10
C THR A 357 -0.98 9.57 -9.12
N ASP A 358 -0.80 8.30 -9.44
CA ASP A 358 -1.70 7.50 -10.27
C ASP A 358 -1.52 6.01 -9.90
N HIS A 359 -2.38 5.14 -10.41
CA HIS A 359 -2.35 3.72 -10.05
C HIS A 359 -2.66 2.80 -11.22
N THR A 360 -2.13 1.58 -11.15
CA THR A 360 -2.60 0.43 -11.93
C THR A 360 -3.37 -0.50 -11.02
N VAL A 361 -4.12 -1.44 -11.60
CA VAL A 361 -4.93 -2.40 -10.84
C VAL A 361 -4.62 -3.81 -11.30
N THR A 362 -3.88 -4.54 -10.46
CA THR A 362 -3.57 -5.96 -10.65
C THR A 362 -4.03 -6.71 -9.39
N PRO A 363 -5.27 -7.25 -9.36
CA PRO A 363 -5.83 -7.83 -8.15
C PRO A 363 -5.01 -8.97 -7.59
N CYS A 364 -4.97 -9.07 -6.26
CA CYS A 364 -4.43 -10.24 -5.57
C CYS A 364 -5.39 -11.42 -5.74
N PRO A 365 -4.93 -12.60 -6.22
CA PRO A 365 -5.80 -13.72 -6.53
C PRO A 365 -6.25 -14.54 -5.31
N HIS A 366 -5.63 -14.34 -4.15
CA HIS A 366 -5.83 -15.24 -2.99
C HIS A 366 -6.42 -14.55 -1.75
N ASN A 367 -6.89 -13.32 -1.84
CA ASN A 367 -7.73 -12.71 -0.82
C ASN A 367 -9.08 -12.25 -1.37
N PRO A 368 -10.16 -12.23 -0.55
CA PRO A 368 -11.52 -11.99 -1.04
C PRO A 368 -11.75 -10.58 -1.60
N LEU A 369 -10.92 -9.62 -1.23
CA LEU A 369 -11.03 -8.24 -1.68
C LEU A 369 -10.20 -7.95 -2.94
N GLY A 370 -9.27 -8.84 -3.30
CA GLY A 370 -8.31 -8.60 -4.38
C GLY A 370 -7.35 -7.43 -4.12
N VAL A 371 -7.23 -7.01 -2.87
CA VAL A 371 -6.42 -5.86 -2.44
C VAL A 371 -4.95 -6.22 -2.23
N LYS A 372 -4.09 -5.22 -2.28
CA LYS A 372 -2.71 -5.26 -1.79
C LYS A 372 -2.49 -4.07 -0.86
N GLY A 373 -1.52 -4.16 0.04
CA GLY A 373 -1.20 -3.04 0.93
C GLY A 373 -0.51 -1.89 0.21
N ILE A 374 -0.68 -0.66 0.70
CA ILE A 374 -0.07 0.54 0.11
C ILE A 374 0.69 1.40 1.14
N GLY A 375 0.60 1.05 2.43
CA GLY A 375 1.10 1.91 3.51
C GLY A 375 2.58 2.24 3.47
N GLU A 376 3.41 1.35 2.92
CA GLU A 376 4.87 1.52 2.86
C GLU A 376 5.39 1.79 1.44
N ALA A 377 4.53 1.68 0.43
CA ALA A 377 4.88 1.79 -0.99
C ALA A 377 5.63 3.09 -1.34
N GLY A 378 5.10 4.22 -0.92
CA GLY A 378 5.69 5.53 -1.20
C GLY A 378 7.13 5.66 -0.71
N THR A 379 7.45 5.19 0.50
CA THR A 379 8.81 5.28 1.05
C THR A 379 9.76 4.26 0.42
N ILE A 380 9.25 3.10 -0.02
CA ILE A 380 10.05 2.09 -0.72
C ILE A 380 10.55 2.64 -2.06
N GLY A 381 9.67 3.31 -2.81
CA GLY A 381 10.01 3.84 -4.14
C GLY A 381 10.78 5.15 -4.12
N SER A 382 10.53 6.02 -3.11
CA SER A 382 10.96 7.43 -3.23
C SER A 382 12.44 7.67 -2.95
N THR A 383 13.02 7.03 -1.95
CA THR A 383 14.44 7.26 -1.60
C THR A 383 15.38 7.04 -2.79
N PRO A 384 15.35 5.89 -3.51
CA PRO A 384 16.21 5.71 -4.66
C PRO A 384 15.86 6.61 -5.85
N ALA A 385 14.57 6.93 -6.08
CA ALA A 385 14.18 7.84 -7.15
C ALA A 385 14.83 9.22 -7.00
N VAL A 386 14.81 9.78 -5.78
CA VAL A 386 15.43 11.07 -5.46
C VAL A 386 16.94 11.02 -5.63
N VAL A 387 17.60 10.02 -5.04
CA VAL A 387 19.07 9.89 -5.12
C VAL A 387 19.51 9.70 -6.57
N ASN A 388 18.83 8.85 -7.34
CA ASN A 388 19.11 8.65 -8.76
C ASN A 388 18.98 9.95 -9.57
N ALA A 389 17.97 10.79 -9.25
CA ALA A 389 17.79 12.09 -9.90
C ALA A 389 18.95 13.07 -9.57
N VAL A 390 19.39 13.13 -8.32
CA VAL A 390 20.52 13.98 -7.93
C VAL A 390 21.82 13.50 -8.60
N ILE A 391 22.09 12.20 -8.59
CA ILE A 391 23.28 11.64 -9.27
C ILE A 391 23.22 11.91 -10.78
N ASP A 392 22.02 11.84 -11.40
CA ASP A 392 21.86 12.23 -12.79
C ASP A 392 22.19 13.70 -13.02
N ALA A 393 21.72 14.61 -12.16
CA ALA A 393 22.01 16.03 -12.25
C ALA A 393 23.53 16.33 -12.16
N LEU A 394 24.26 15.52 -11.38
CA LEU A 394 25.70 15.68 -11.13
C LEU A 394 26.59 14.86 -12.06
N SER A 395 26.03 14.19 -13.06
CA SER A 395 26.79 13.30 -13.95
C SER A 395 27.93 13.99 -14.69
N ASP A 396 27.79 15.26 -15.05
CA ASP A 396 28.80 16.04 -15.74
C ASP A 396 30.03 16.35 -14.86
N PHE A 397 29.88 16.21 -13.53
CA PHE A 397 30.97 16.29 -12.56
C PHE A 397 31.61 14.94 -12.28
N GLY A 398 31.22 13.88 -12.97
CA GLY A 398 31.73 12.52 -12.73
C GLY A 398 31.26 11.89 -11.41
N VAL A 399 30.28 12.47 -10.73
CA VAL A 399 29.73 11.93 -9.48
C VAL A 399 28.93 10.66 -9.78
N LYS A 400 29.36 9.53 -9.23
CA LYS A 400 28.73 8.23 -9.42
C LYS A 400 27.93 7.77 -8.21
N ASP A 401 28.27 8.24 -7.02
CA ASP A 401 27.59 7.92 -5.78
C ASP A 401 27.74 9.03 -4.74
N LEU A 402 26.75 9.15 -3.85
CA LEU A 402 26.73 10.08 -2.72
C LEU A 402 26.03 9.42 -1.53
N GLN A 403 26.59 9.61 -0.36
CA GLN A 403 25.99 9.13 0.88
C GLN A 403 24.84 10.06 1.31
N MET A 404 23.71 9.46 1.68
CA MET A 404 22.57 10.17 2.29
C MET A 404 22.86 10.63 3.71
N PRO A 405 22.24 11.73 4.17
CA PRO A 405 21.39 12.63 3.39
C PRO A 405 22.21 13.48 2.41
N LEU A 406 21.59 13.76 1.23
CA LEU A 406 22.16 14.62 0.20
C LEU A 406 21.99 16.10 0.58
N ALA A 407 22.48 16.45 1.77
CA ALA A 407 22.45 17.80 2.29
C ALA A 407 23.27 18.74 1.38
N PRO A 408 22.91 20.03 1.28
CA PRO A 408 23.55 20.98 0.35
C PRO A 408 25.07 20.99 0.40
N GLN A 409 25.67 20.95 1.59
CA GLN A 409 27.13 20.92 1.75
C GLN A 409 27.78 19.65 1.17
N ASN A 410 27.09 18.49 1.25
CA ASN A 410 27.59 17.23 0.74
C ASN A 410 27.53 17.21 -0.79
N VAL A 411 26.43 17.70 -1.36
CA VAL A 411 26.22 17.84 -2.80
C VAL A 411 27.21 18.82 -3.39
N TRP A 412 27.38 19.99 -2.77
CA TRP A 412 28.34 20.99 -3.20
C TRP A 412 29.79 20.46 -3.15
N ALA A 413 30.18 19.82 -2.05
CA ALA A 413 31.53 19.24 -1.92
C ALA A 413 31.82 18.15 -2.97
N ALA A 414 30.82 17.38 -3.39
CA ALA A 414 30.97 16.38 -4.44
C ALA A 414 31.28 17.01 -5.80
N MET A 415 30.66 18.14 -6.12
CA MET A 415 30.95 18.91 -7.36
C MET A 415 32.38 19.49 -7.39
N GLN A 416 32.95 19.82 -6.21
CA GLN A 416 34.30 20.38 -6.13
C GLN A 416 35.41 19.32 -6.28
N LYS A 417 35.15 18.06 -5.90
CA LYS A 417 36.15 16.99 -5.97
C LYS A 417 36.43 16.48 -7.40
N SER A 418 35.61 16.88 -8.34
CA SER A 418 35.68 16.43 -9.75
C SER A 418 36.44 17.41 -10.67
N ASN A 419 37.02 18.47 -10.11
CA ASN A 419 37.83 19.47 -10.82
C ASN A 419 39.34 19.22 -10.63
#